data_6391f5418a7b613df0f2b873dcf8390f
#
_entry.id   6391f5418a7b613df0f2b873dcf8390f
#
_cell.length_a   1.000
_cell.length_b   1.000
_cell.length_c   1.000
_cell.angle_alpha   90.00
_cell.angle_beta   90.00
_cell.angle_gamma   90.00
#
_symmetry.space_group_name_H-M   'P 1'
#
loop_
_entity.id
_entity.type
_entity.pdbx_description
1 polymer ?
#
loop_
_entity_poly.entity_id
_entity_poly.type
_entity_poly.pdbx_seq_one_letter_code
_entity_poly.pdbx_strand_id
1 'polypeptide(L)'
;MEPIVTLHPHIQQKLDFFFEKRQIPNLLFHGASGTAKRTLVYQFLNKIYGGDKHKIKTNTMIVNCAHGKGIKFIREELKFFAKTNIQCNSGVIFKSIVLQNADSLTVDAQSALRRCIELFSHNTRFFIIVENKHKLLNPILSRFCEIHVPEYMVDGRLVNLHKRAIDQKYRFEYDLEKRNAVCDLLSKIIEEQPDFTKIIDICNTAYEDGYSCLDLIAEIKDSPTISEIQKANTAILFQQIKTEYRCEKLLMYYLILSLYSV
;
A
#
# COMPACT_ATOMS: atom_id res chain seq x y z
N MET A 1 24.17 -8.91 5.84
CA MET A 1 22.90 -9.43 5.28
C MET A 1 22.04 -9.79 6.48
N GLU A 2 21.11 -8.93 6.85
CA GLU A 2 20.16 -9.26 7.91
C GLU A 2 19.28 -10.43 7.47
N PRO A 3 18.89 -11.31 8.40
CA PRO A 3 18.09 -12.48 8.07
C PRO A 3 16.80 -12.02 7.38
N ILE A 4 16.50 -12.64 6.24
CA ILE A 4 15.22 -12.48 5.55
C ILE A 4 14.15 -12.87 6.57
N VAL A 5 13.57 -11.87 7.21
CA VAL A 5 12.43 -12.07 8.09
C VAL A 5 11.40 -12.82 7.26
N THR A 6 11.04 -14.02 7.66
CA THR A 6 10.01 -14.81 7.00
C THR A 6 8.68 -14.12 7.19
N LEU A 7 8.37 -13.19 6.28
CA LEU A 7 7.12 -12.45 6.29
C LEU A 7 5.96 -13.40 5.98
N HIS A 8 4.96 -13.44 6.85
CA HIS A 8 3.75 -14.24 6.66
C HIS A 8 4.00 -15.73 6.36
N PRO A 9 4.54 -16.54 7.30
CA PRO A 9 4.98 -17.92 7.05
C PRO A 9 3.89 -18.82 6.46
N HIS A 10 2.63 -18.67 6.87
CA HIS A 10 1.53 -19.47 6.30
C HIS A 10 1.21 -19.11 4.84
N ILE A 11 1.43 -17.88 4.41
CA ILE A 11 1.27 -17.49 3.01
C ILE A 11 2.41 -18.10 2.20
N GLN A 12 3.63 -18.06 2.73
CA GLN A 12 4.79 -18.68 2.09
C GLN A 12 4.60 -20.21 1.95
N GLN A 13 4.16 -20.88 2.99
CA GLN A 13 3.84 -22.33 2.92
C GLN A 13 2.79 -22.63 1.83
N LYS A 14 1.74 -21.83 1.73
CA LYS A 14 0.73 -21.98 0.67
C LYS A 14 1.32 -21.77 -0.73
N LEU A 15 2.19 -20.78 -0.91
CA LEU A 15 2.87 -20.51 -2.17
C LEU A 15 3.86 -21.64 -2.51
N ASP A 16 4.56 -22.17 -1.52
CA ASP A 16 5.49 -23.28 -1.66
C ASP A 16 4.77 -24.55 -2.09
N PHE A 17 3.62 -24.83 -1.51
CA PHE A 17 2.77 -25.95 -1.92
C PHE A 17 2.34 -25.84 -3.40
N PHE A 18 1.97 -24.65 -3.90
CA PHE A 18 1.66 -24.48 -5.34
C PHE A 18 2.89 -24.73 -6.22
N PHE A 19 4.06 -24.30 -5.75
CA PHE A 19 5.30 -24.47 -6.48
C PHE A 19 5.72 -25.93 -6.56
N GLU A 20 5.70 -26.66 -5.45
CA GLU A 20 6.05 -28.09 -5.35
C GLU A 20 5.15 -28.96 -6.22
N LYS A 21 3.84 -28.68 -6.20
CA LYS A 21 2.87 -29.38 -7.05
C LYS A 21 2.95 -28.98 -8.52
N ARG A 22 3.76 -27.99 -8.89
CA ARG A 22 3.83 -27.40 -10.25
C ARG A 22 2.48 -26.92 -10.79
N GLN A 23 1.54 -26.61 -9.91
CA GLN A 23 0.19 -26.13 -10.22
C GLN A 23 -0.02 -24.76 -9.64
N ILE A 24 0.54 -23.74 -10.32
CA ILE A 24 0.43 -22.35 -9.90
C ILE A 24 -0.83 -21.75 -10.53
N PRO A 25 -1.86 -21.38 -9.71
CA PRO A 25 -3.05 -20.71 -10.23
C PRO A 25 -2.78 -19.22 -10.46
N ASN A 26 -3.77 -18.52 -11.01
CA ASN A 26 -3.80 -17.07 -10.93
C ASN A 26 -4.01 -16.64 -9.48
N LEU A 27 -3.21 -15.69 -8.96
CA LEU A 27 -3.19 -15.30 -7.56
C LEU A 27 -3.59 -13.84 -7.38
N LEU A 28 -4.51 -13.61 -6.44
CA LEU A 28 -4.92 -12.27 -6.00
C LEU A 28 -4.46 -12.04 -4.56
N PHE A 29 -3.57 -11.06 -4.36
CA PHE A 29 -3.12 -10.63 -3.05
C PHE A 29 -3.86 -9.36 -2.64
N HIS A 30 -4.60 -9.42 -1.54
CA HIS A 30 -5.35 -8.27 -1.02
C HIS A 30 -5.08 -8.04 0.47
N GLY A 31 -5.22 -6.80 0.92
CA GLY A 31 -4.99 -6.38 2.31
C GLY A 31 -4.49 -4.94 2.39
N ALA A 32 -4.34 -4.41 3.60
CA ALA A 32 -3.94 -3.03 3.86
C ALA A 32 -2.61 -2.64 3.21
N SER A 33 -2.36 -1.35 3.04
CA SER A 33 -1.10 -0.83 2.54
C SER A 33 0.05 -1.16 3.51
N GLY A 34 1.24 -1.44 2.97
CA GLY A 34 2.41 -1.74 3.80
C GLY A 34 2.49 -3.15 4.39
N THR A 35 1.61 -4.08 4.00
CA THR A 35 1.61 -5.49 4.46
C THR A 35 2.59 -6.40 3.70
N ALA A 36 3.47 -5.85 2.86
CA ALA A 36 4.47 -6.57 2.06
C ALA A 36 3.90 -7.47 0.93
N LYS A 37 2.68 -7.24 0.44
CA LYS A 37 2.09 -7.97 -0.70
C LYS A 37 3.02 -8.04 -1.91
N ARG A 38 3.61 -6.91 -2.28
CA ARG A 38 4.54 -6.81 -3.42
C ARG A 38 5.80 -7.66 -3.18
N THR A 39 6.36 -7.62 -1.97
CA THR A 39 7.54 -8.40 -1.60
C THR A 39 7.28 -9.90 -1.71
N LEU A 40 6.13 -10.37 -1.22
CA LEU A 40 5.71 -11.78 -1.34
C LEU A 40 5.63 -12.24 -2.80
N VAL A 41 5.01 -11.44 -3.67
CA VAL A 41 4.92 -11.75 -5.11
C VAL A 41 6.30 -11.83 -5.75
N TYR A 42 7.21 -10.88 -5.45
CA TYR A 42 8.57 -10.90 -6.01
C TYR A 42 9.40 -12.07 -5.49
N GLN A 43 9.29 -12.42 -4.21
CA GLN A 43 9.95 -13.60 -3.65
C GLN A 43 9.45 -14.87 -4.33
N PHE A 44 8.14 -14.98 -4.56
CA PHE A 44 7.56 -16.12 -5.25
C PHE A 44 8.00 -16.20 -6.72
N LEU A 45 8.04 -15.08 -7.45
CA LEU A 45 8.58 -15.04 -8.81
C LEU A 45 10.06 -15.44 -8.86
N ASN A 46 10.88 -14.97 -7.91
CA ASN A 46 12.26 -15.39 -7.79
C ASN A 46 12.38 -16.92 -7.62
N LYS A 47 11.49 -17.52 -6.82
CA LYS A 47 11.45 -18.97 -6.64
C LYS A 47 11.03 -19.70 -7.93
N ILE A 48 10.00 -19.21 -8.63
CA ILE A 48 9.50 -19.79 -9.90
C ILE A 48 10.59 -19.80 -10.98
N TYR A 49 11.35 -18.71 -11.11
CA TYR A 49 12.37 -18.56 -12.14
C TYR A 49 13.79 -18.92 -11.68
N GLY A 50 13.93 -19.54 -10.48
CA GLY A 50 15.22 -19.99 -9.94
C GLY A 50 16.22 -18.87 -9.63
N GLY A 51 15.74 -17.65 -9.37
CA GLY A 51 16.60 -16.48 -9.06
C GLY A 51 17.32 -15.87 -10.26
N ASP A 52 17.09 -16.38 -11.48
CA ASP A 52 17.70 -15.87 -12.69
C ASP A 52 17.05 -14.55 -13.13
N LYS A 53 17.77 -13.46 -12.96
CA LYS A 53 17.31 -12.09 -13.29
C LYS A 53 16.95 -11.95 -14.77
N HIS A 54 17.66 -12.63 -15.68
CA HIS A 54 17.37 -12.57 -17.11
C HIS A 54 16.05 -13.26 -17.43
N LYS A 55 15.81 -14.45 -16.86
CA LYS A 55 14.53 -15.18 -17.02
C LYS A 55 13.35 -14.37 -16.47
N ILE A 56 13.52 -13.77 -15.30
CA ILE A 56 12.48 -12.91 -14.70
C ILE A 56 12.17 -11.74 -15.62
N LYS A 57 13.20 -11.01 -16.11
CA LYS A 57 13.01 -9.84 -16.97
C LYS A 57 12.32 -10.19 -18.30
N THR A 58 12.65 -11.33 -18.89
CA THR A 58 12.09 -11.76 -20.19
C THR A 58 10.67 -12.33 -20.06
N ASN A 59 10.37 -13.06 -18.97
CA ASN A 59 9.11 -13.78 -18.80
C ASN A 59 8.14 -13.13 -17.82
N THR A 60 8.48 -11.99 -17.23
CA THR A 60 7.61 -11.28 -16.29
C THR A 60 7.32 -9.88 -16.77
N MET A 61 6.04 -9.54 -16.85
CA MET A 61 5.57 -8.18 -17.11
C MET A 61 5.01 -7.60 -15.82
N ILE A 62 5.56 -6.47 -15.36
CA ILE A 62 5.11 -5.79 -14.14
C ILE A 62 4.48 -4.46 -14.52
N VAL A 63 3.24 -4.25 -14.10
CA VAL A 63 2.43 -3.09 -14.44
C VAL A 63 1.86 -2.46 -13.19
N ASN A 64 2.06 -1.16 -13.03
CA ASN A 64 1.36 -0.39 -12.02
C ASN A 64 0.11 0.25 -12.65
N CYS A 65 -1.07 -0.16 -12.21
CA CYS A 65 -2.36 0.32 -12.74
C CYS A 65 -2.74 1.72 -12.23
N ALA A 66 -2.11 2.22 -11.17
CA ALA A 66 -2.36 3.57 -10.64
C ALA A 66 -1.90 4.70 -11.59
N HIS A 67 -1.03 4.39 -12.56
CA HIS A 67 -0.52 5.38 -13.53
C HIS A 67 -1.42 5.55 -14.77
N GLY A 68 -2.73 5.46 -14.62
CA GLY A 68 -3.67 5.70 -15.72
C GLY A 68 -3.63 4.65 -16.85
N LYS A 69 -3.16 3.42 -16.54
CA LYS A 69 -3.15 2.32 -17.50
C LYS A 69 -4.58 1.88 -17.82
N GLY A 70 -5.09 2.40 -18.92
CA GLY A 70 -6.47 2.18 -19.35
C GLY A 70 -6.68 0.91 -20.16
N ILE A 71 -7.89 0.79 -20.72
CA ILE A 71 -8.33 -0.35 -21.56
C ILE A 71 -7.41 -0.59 -22.77
N LYS A 72 -6.84 0.47 -23.36
CA LYS A 72 -5.93 0.37 -24.52
C LYS A 72 -4.67 -0.41 -24.16
N PHE A 73 -4.04 -0.10 -23.03
CA PHE A 73 -2.88 -0.82 -22.52
C PHE A 73 -3.15 -2.33 -22.38
N ILE A 74 -4.29 -2.70 -21.80
CA ILE A 74 -4.66 -4.10 -21.58
C ILE A 74 -4.89 -4.82 -22.91
N ARG A 75 -5.53 -4.15 -23.86
CA ARG A 75 -5.83 -4.75 -25.17
C ARG A 75 -4.61 -4.92 -26.07
N GLU A 76 -3.66 -4.02 -26.00
CA GLU A 76 -2.51 -3.98 -26.90
C GLU A 76 -1.26 -4.58 -26.24
N GLU A 77 -0.71 -3.92 -25.23
CA GLU A 77 0.59 -4.30 -24.65
C GLU A 77 0.53 -5.62 -23.88
N LEU A 78 -0.47 -5.78 -22.98
CA LEU A 78 -0.61 -6.98 -22.17
C LEU A 78 -0.91 -8.19 -23.06
N LYS A 79 -1.81 -8.01 -24.04
CA LYS A 79 -2.15 -9.05 -25.01
C LYS A 79 -0.96 -9.42 -25.90
N PHE A 80 -0.17 -8.44 -26.34
CA PHE A 80 1.06 -8.69 -27.11
C PHE A 80 2.05 -9.51 -26.29
N PHE A 81 2.33 -9.12 -25.05
CA PHE A 81 3.22 -9.87 -24.17
C PHE A 81 2.74 -11.30 -23.95
N ALA A 82 1.46 -11.52 -23.69
CA ALA A 82 0.88 -12.85 -23.47
C ALA A 82 0.93 -13.73 -24.71
N LYS A 83 0.86 -13.14 -25.92
CA LYS A 83 0.94 -13.86 -27.20
C LYS A 83 2.34 -14.30 -27.59
N THR A 84 3.38 -13.55 -27.20
CA THR A 84 4.76 -13.90 -27.56
C THR A 84 5.11 -15.27 -26.98
N ASN A 85 5.76 -16.12 -27.80
CA ASN A 85 6.11 -17.47 -27.39
C ASN A 85 7.16 -17.48 -26.26
N ILE A 86 7.09 -18.49 -25.42
CA ILE A 86 8.11 -18.76 -24.41
C ILE A 86 9.29 -19.42 -25.14
N GLN A 87 10.51 -18.94 -24.89
CA GLN A 87 11.70 -19.59 -25.42
C GLN A 87 11.87 -20.93 -24.70
N CYS A 88 11.62 -22.03 -25.40
CA CYS A 88 11.62 -23.39 -24.86
C CYS A 88 12.93 -23.80 -24.15
N ASN A 89 14.06 -23.19 -24.53
CA ASN A 89 15.38 -23.48 -23.96
C ASN A 89 15.61 -22.98 -22.53
N SER A 90 14.66 -22.21 -21.96
CA SER A 90 14.82 -21.60 -20.63
C SER A 90 14.29 -22.44 -19.46
N GLY A 91 13.61 -23.57 -19.74
CA GLY A 91 12.94 -24.40 -18.71
C GLY A 91 11.75 -23.69 -18.05
N VAL A 92 11.29 -22.56 -18.61
CA VAL A 92 10.16 -21.78 -18.11
C VAL A 92 8.86 -22.35 -18.67
N ILE A 93 7.89 -22.62 -17.79
CA ILE A 93 6.63 -23.27 -18.17
C ILE A 93 5.56 -22.23 -18.58
N PHE A 94 5.59 -21.04 -18.02
CA PHE A 94 4.60 -19.98 -18.26
C PHE A 94 5.20 -18.59 -18.09
N LYS A 95 4.50 -17.58 -18.60
CA LYS A 95 4.79 -16.16 -18.36
C LYS A 95 4.04 -15.64 -17.15
N SER A 96 4.59 -14.64 -16.50
CA SER A 96 3.97 -14.00 -15.34
C SER A 96 3.60 -12.55 -15.66
N ILE A 97 2.37 -12.17 -15.36
CA ILE A 97 1.89 -10.79 -15.43
C ILE A 97 1.51 -10.34 -14.04
N VAL A 98 2.20 -9.32 -13.54
CA VAL A 98 1.96 -8.72 -12.22
C VAL A 98 1.26 -7.39 -12.39
N LEU A 99 0.03 -7.29 -11.91
CA LEU A 99 -0.76 -6.06 -11.90
C LEU A 99 -0.78 -5.49 -10.49
N GLN A 100 -0.10 -4.37 -10.28
CA GLN A 100 -0.07 -3.65 -9.01
C GLN A 100 -1.15 -2.57 -8.99
N ASN A 101 -1.77 -2.34 -7.83
CA ASN A 101 -2.84 -1.36 -7.65
C ASN A 101 -3.98 -1.55 -8.68
N ALA A 102 -4.38 -2.80 -8.91
CA ALA A 102 -5.40 -3.14 -9.90
C ALA A 102 -6.81 -2.64 -9.49
N ASP A 103 -7.01 -2.25 -8.26
CA ASP A 103 -8.17 -1.53 -7.75
C ASP A 103 -8.34 -0.11 -8.34
N SER A 104 -7.31 0.42 -9.02
CA SER A 104 -7.40 1.66 -9.79
C SER A 104 -7.89 1.48 -11.23
N LEU A 105 -8.10 0.24 -11.68
CA LEU A 105 -8.59 -0.05 -13.02
C LEU A 105 -10.08 0.33 -13.17
N THR A 106 -10.41 0.98 -14.28
CA THR A 106 -11.82 1.24 -14.65
C THR A 106 -12.58 -0.06 -14.96
N VAL A 107 -13.89 -0.04 -14.86
CA VAL A 107 -14.76 -1.20 -15.15
C VAL A 107 -14.51 -1.77 -16.55
N ASP A 108 -14.33 -0.90 -17.55
CA ASP A 108 -14.04 -1.32 -18.93
C ASP A 108 -12.67 -1.98 -19.06
N ALA A 109 -11.65 -1.46 -18.35
CA ALA A 109 -10.32 -2.05 -18.30
C ALA A 109 -10.35 -3.43 -17.62
N GLN A 110 -11.12 -3.57 -16.54
CA GLN A 110 -11.33 -4.85 -15.87
C GLN A 110 -12.06 -5.86 -16.78
N SER A 111 -13.06 -5.42 -17.53
CA SER A 111 -13.78 -6.28 -18.49
C SER A 111 -12.85 -6.77 -19.62
N ALA A 112 -11.94 -5.90 -20.09
CA ALA A 112 -10.93 -6.28 -21.06
C ALA A 112 -9.90 -7.27 -20.47
N LEU A 113 -9.47 -7.03 -19.21
CA LEU A 113 -8.57 -7.92 -18.48
C LEU A 113 -9.16 -9.31 -18.30
N ARG A 114 -10.43 -9.43 -17.97
CA ARG A 114 -11.13 -10.70 -17.89
C ARG A 114 -10.96 -11.54 -19.17
N ARG A 115 -11.19 -10.93 -20.33
CA ARG A 115 -11.00 -11.61 -21.63
C ARG A 115 -9.55 -12.05 -21.85
N CYS A 116 -8.59 -11.23 -21.46
CA CYS A 116 -7.17 -11.61 -21.54
C CYS A 116 -6.83 -12.81 -20.64
N ILE A 117 -7.36 -12.84 -19.41
CA ILE A 117 -7.15 -13.97 -18.50
C ILE A 117 -7.73 -15.25 -19.09
N GLU A 118 -8.96 -15.21 -19.63
CA GLU A 118 -9.60 -16.38 -20.25
C GLU A 118 -8.80 -16.92 -21.44
N LEU A 119 -8.30 -16.03 -22.30
CA LEU A 119 -7.57 -16.42 -23.51
C LEU A 119 -6.16 -16.97 -23.25
N PHE A 120 -5.46 -16.47 -22.22
CA PHE A 120 -4.04 -16.75 -22.02
C PHE A 120 -3.74 -17.57 -20.77
N SER A 121 -4.75 -18.06 -20.03
CA SER A 121 -4.56 -18.87 -18.83
C SER A 121 -3.77 -20.17 -19.05
N HIS A 122 -3.65 -20.64 -20.28
CA HIS A 122 -2.89 -21.85 -20.61
C HIS A 122 -1.37 -21.64 -20.54
N ASN A 123 -0.87 -20.45 -20.90
CA ASN A 123 0.57 -20.13 -20.97
C ASN A 123 1.01 -18.95 -20.11
N THR A 124 0.09 -18.29 -19.42
CA THR A 124 0.34 -17.09 -18.63
C THR A 124 -0.32 -17.21 -17.26
N ARG A 125 0.35 -16.76 -16.20
CA ARG A 125 -0.20 -16.61 -14.85
C ARG A 125 -0.29 -15.15 -14.47
N PHE A 126 -1.42 -14.79 -13.90
CA PHE A 126 -1.70 -13.43 -13.46
C PHE A 126 -1.56 -13.35 -11.95
N PHE A 127 -0.82 -12.34 -11.50
CA PHE A 127 -0.64 -11.98 -10.09
C PHE A 127 -1.20 -10.59 -9.90
N ILE A 128 -2.30 -10.47 -9.17
CA ILE A 128 -2.97 -9.19 -8.93
C ILE A 128 -2.70 -8.76 -7.50
N ILE A 129 -2.32 -7.50 -7.31
CA ILE A 129 -2.08 -6.89 -6.01
C ILE A 129 -3.05 -5.71 -5.86
N VAL A 130 -3.90 -5.77 -4.83
CA VAL A 130 -4.88 -4.73 -4.50
C VAL A 130 -4.88 -4.44 -2.99
N GLU A 131 -5.38 -3.29 -2.62
CA GLU A 131 -5.72 -2.98 -1.22
C GLU A 131 -7.13 -3.48 -0.90
N ASN A 132 -8.09 -3.14 -1.75
CA ASN A 132 -9.48 -3.53 -1.57
C ASN A 132 -9.98 -4.40 -2.74
N LYS A 133 -10.22 -5.70 -2.45
CA LYS A 133 -10.72 -6.63 -3.44
C LYS A 133 -12.13 -6.29 -3.97
N HIS A 134 -12.94 -5.59 -3.18
CA HIS A 134 -14.31 -5.23 -3.56
C HIS A 134 -14.37 -4.19 -4.70
N LYS A 135 -13.25 -3.55 -5.03
CA LYS A 135 -13.13 -2.70 -6.23
C LYS A 135 -12.96 -3.50 -7.52
N LEU A 136 -12.71 -4.81 -7.41
CA LEU A 136 -12.62 -5.70 -8.56
C LEU A 136 -13.97 -6.35 -8.85
N LEU A 137 -14.26 -6.53 -10.14
CA LEU A 137 -15.47 -7.20 -10.59
C LEU A 137 -15.48 -8.68 -10.19
N ASN A 138 -16.62 -9.19 -9.73
CA ASN A 138 -16.80 -10.60 -9.37
C ASN A 138 -16.34 -11.59 -10.45
N PRO A 139 -16.57 -11.34 -11.76
CA PRO A 139 -16.07 -12.21 -12.83
C PRO A 139 -14.54 -12.32 -12.90
N ILE A 140 -13.79 -11.34 -12.36
CA ILE A 140 -12.34 -11.45 -12.19
C ILE A 140 -12.04 -12.29 -10.95
N LEU A 141 -12.61 -11.93 -9.80
CA LEU A 141 -12.36 -12.62 -8.53
C LEU A 141 -12.56 -14.14 -8.64
N SER A 142 -13.61 -14.59 -9.34
CA SER A 142 -13.91 -16.02 -9.53
C SER A 142 -12.81 -16.83 -10.27
N ARG A 143 -11.85 -16.16 -10.91
CA ARG A 143 -10.74 -16.79 -11.65
C ARG A 143 -9.42 -16.79 -10.92
N PHE A 144 -9.40 -16.27 -9.70
CA PHE A 144 -8.20 -16.14 -8.88
C PHE A 144 -8.32 -16.92 -7.59
N CYS A 145 -7.20 -17.48 -7.16
CA CYS A 145 -7.04 -17.93 -5.79
C CYS A 145 -6.70 -16.70 -4.93
N GLU A 146 -7.61 -16.36 -4.03
CA GLU A 146 -7.46 -15.21 -3.14
C GLU A 146 -6.50 -15.53 -1.99
N ILE A 147 -5.59 -14.59 -1.73
CA ILE A 147 -4.66 -14.61 -0.61
C ILE A 147 -4.81 -13.29 0.15
N HIS A 148 -5.42 -13.35 1.31
CA HIS A 148 -5.45 -12.22 2.23
C HIS A 148 -4.09 -12.08 2.90
N VAL A 149 -3.50 -10.89 2.84
CA VAL A 149 -2.24 -10.56 3.50
C VAL A 149 -2.58 -9.65 4.69
N PRO A 150 -2.62 -10.21 5.92
CA PRO A 150 -2.97 -9.44 7.10
C PRO A 150 -1.90 -8.42 7.44
N GLU A 151 -2.25 -7.47 8.28
CA GLU A 151 -1.29 -6.55 8.87
C GLU A 151 -0.29 -7.31 9.75
N TYR A 152 0.93 -6.84 9.78
CA TYR A 152 2.00 -7.48 10.53
C TYR A 152 2.02 -6.95 11.96
N MET A 153 2.00 -7.86 12.92
CA MET A 153 2.07 -7.52 14.34
C MET A 153 3.48 -7.79 14.88
N VAL A 154 4.04 -6.80 15.59
CA VAL A 154 5.29 -6.92 16.36
C VAL A 154 4.98 -6.47 17.77
N ASP A 155 5.25 -7.32 18.75
CA ASP A 155 5.05 -7.03 20.18
C ASP A 155 3.64 -6.51 20.52
N GLY A 156 2.60 -7.06 19.83
CA GLY A 156 1.21 -6.67 20.02
C GLY A 156 0.79 -5.36 19.34
N ARG A 157 1.68 -4.71 18.59
CA ARG A 157 1.38 -3.50 17.82
C ARG A 157 1.33 -3.78 16.33
N LEU A 158 0.39 -3.14 15.64
CA LEU A 158 0.31 -3.19 14.18
C LEU A 158 1.45 -2.38 13.57
N VAL A 159 2.23 -3.01 12.72
CA VAL A 159 3.40 -2.39 12.09
C VAL A 159 3.25 -2.36 10.58
N ASN A 160 3.34 -1.17 10.01
CA ASN A 160 3.46 -0.99 8.57
C ASN A 160 4.89 -1.36 8.13
N LEU A 161 5.04 -2.49 7.46
CA LEU A 161 6.36 -3.02 7.05
C LEU A 161 7.09 -2.09 6.06
N HIS A 162 6.36 -1.32 5.27
CA HIS A 162 6.97 -0.37 4.34
C HIS A 162 7.59 0.81 5.10
N LYS A 163 6.85 1.39 6.04
CA LYS A 163 7.35 2.46 6.90
C LYS A 163 8.57 1.97 7.69
N ARG A 164 8.47 0.81 8.34
CA ARG A 164 9.58 0.21 9.09
C ARG A 164 10.83 -0.03 8.22
N ALA A 165 10.67 -0.48 6.98
CA ALA A 165 11.81 -0.67 6.08
C ALA A 165 12.47 0.64 5.67
N ILE A 166 11.69 1.72 5.53
CA ILE A 166 12.21 3.07 5.29
C ILE A 166 12.96 3.57 6.53
N ASP A 167 12.36 3.47 7.70
CA ASP A 167 12.95 3.92 8.97
C ASP A 167 14.25 3.18 9.28
N GLN A 168 14.32 1.88 8.98
CA GLN A 168 15.56 1.08 9.15
C GLN A 168 16.66 1.46 8.17
N LYS A 169 16.29 1.78 6.92
CA LYS A 169 17.23 2.10 5.85
C LYS A 169 17.77 3.54 5.95
N TYR A 170 16.89 4.43 6.29
CA TYR A 170 17.14 5.86 6.42
C TYR A 170 16.86 6.24 7.87
N ARG A 171 17.82 6.05 8.78
CA ARG A 171 17.72 6.53 10.17
C ARG A 171 17.65 8.05 10.14
N PHE A 172 16.46 8.60 10.03
CA PHE A 172 16.25 10.04 10.15
C PHE A 172 16.25 10.41 11.63
N GLU A 173 17.36 10.88 12.16
CA GLU A 173 17.43 11.58 13.46
C GLU A 173 16.45 12.76 13.47
N TYR A 174 16.27 13.39 12.33
CA TYR A 174 15.31 14.45 12.06
C TYR A 174 13.84 14.11 12.43
N ASP A 175 13.39 12.88 12.26
CA ASP A 175 12.03 12.49 12.60
C ASP A 175 11.76 12.51 14.11
N LEU A 176 12.77 12.25 14.95
CA LEU A 176 12.67 12.31 16.41
C LEU A 176 12.60 13.76 16.91
N GLU A 177 13.46 14.63 16.38
CA GLU A 177 13.46 16.06 16.70
C GLU A 177 12.13 16.71 16.27
N LYS A 178 11.67 16.40 15.05
CA LYS A 178 10.40 16.87 14.52
C LYS A 178 9.23 16.41 15.39
N ARG A 179 9.22 15.14 15.79
CA ARG A 179 8.17 14.57 16.63
C ARG A 179 8.13 15.25 18.01
N ASN A 180 9.26 15.44 18.65
CA ASN A 180 9.34 16.13 19.95
C ASN A 180 8.83 17.57 19.85
N ALA A 181 9.18 18.30 18.80
CA ALA A 181 8.70 19.65 18.57
C ALA A 181 7.18 19.71 18.34
N VAL A 182 6.59 18.73 17.65
CA VAL A 182 5.11 18.63 17.50
C VAL A 182 4.44 18.30 18.83
N CYS A 183 5.03 17.42 19.65
CA CYS A 183 4.55 17.16 21.03
C CYS A 183 4.55 18.43 21.88
N ASP A 184 5.64 19.21 21.83
CA ASP A 184 5.75 20.47 22.57
C ASP A 184 4.73 21.51 22.11
N LEU A 185 4.48 21.58 20.80
CA LEU A 185 3.42 22.45 20.23
C LEU A 185 2.02 22.03 20.72
N LEU A 186 1.71 20.73 20.67
CA LEU A 186 0.42 20.23 21.16
C LEU A 186 0.25 20.43 22.65
N SER A 187 1.29 20.23 23.46
CA SER A 187 1.27 20.46 24.90
C SER A 187 0.94 21.93 25.22
N LYS A 188 1.59 22.86 24.54
CA LYS A 188 1.31 24.30 24.69
C LYS A 188 -0.13 24.66 24.32
N ILE A 189 -0.65 24.02 23.24
CA ILE A 189 -2.03 24.24 22.80
C ILE A 189 -3.02 23.71 23.84
N ILE A 190 -2.77 22.54 24.43
CA ILE A 190 -3.68 21.88 25.39
C ILE A 190 -3.70 22.60 26.76
N GLU A 191 -2.55 23.13 27.22
CA GLU A 191 -2.39 23.78 28.50
C GLU A 191 -2.97 25.21 28.52
N GLU A 192 -2.95 25.92 27.39
CA GLU A 192 -3.47 27.29 27.28
C GLU A 192 -4.93 27.28 26.84
N GLN A 193 -5.77 28.16 27.47
CA GLN A 193 -7.14 28.39 26.97
C GLN A 193 -7.06 28.92 25.51
N PRO A 194 -7.97 28.47 24.60
CA PRO A 194 -7.87 28.76 23.19
C PRO A 194 -8.03 30.25 22.89
N ASP A 195 -6.92 30.97 22.76
CA ASP A 195 -6.88 32.27 22.11
C ASP A 195 -6.72 32.05 20.61
N PHE A 196 -7.73 32.39 19.84
CA PHE A 196 -7.77 32.18 18.39
C PHE A 196 -6.57 32.81 17.67
N THR A 197 -6.08 33.95 18.16
CA THR A 197 -4.90 34.62 17.57
C THR A 197 -3.63 33.80 17.78
N LYS A 198 -3.42 33.29 18.98
CA LYS A 198 -2.29 32.43 19.29
C LYS A 198 -2.30 31.11 18.49
N ILE A 199 -3.47 30.50 18.33
CA ILE A 199 -3.59 29.27 17.51
C ILE A 199 -3.18 29.54 16.05
N ILE A 200 -3.57 30.68 15.49
CA ILE A 200 -3.18 31.10 14.13
C ILE A 200 -1.65 31.24 14.06
N ASP A 201 -1.03 31.91 15.01
CA ASP A 201 0.42 32.10 15.05
C ASP A 201 1.18 30.78 15.18
N ILE A 202 0.69 29.87 16.04
CA ILE A 202 1.25 28.53 16.19
C ILE A 202 1.14 27.74 14.88
N CYS A 203 -0.01 27.77 14.19
CA CYS A 203 -0.19 27.10 12.91
C CYS A 203 0.70 27.68 11.81
N ASN A 204 0.90 29.01 11.80
CA ASN A 204 1.82 29.66 10.88
C ASN A 204 3.26 29.20 11.10
N THR A 205 3.71 29.25 12.37
CA THR A 205 5.06 28.80 12.76
C THR A 205 5.27 27.31 12.42
N ALA A 206 4.32 26.45 12.79
CA ALA A 206 4.40 25.03 12.50
C ALA A 206 4.50 24.74 10.99
N TYR A 207 3.73 25.46 10.18
CA TYR A 207 3.78 25.32 8.73
C TYR A 207 5.13 25.80 8.15
N GLU A 208 5.67 26.92 8.65
CA GLU A 208 6.95 27.48 8.22
C GLU A 208 8.13 26.55 8.62
N ASP A 209 8.02 25.87 9.75
CA ASP A 209 8.97 24.84 10.20
C ASP A 209 8.82 23.51 9.45
N GLY A 210 7.87 23.41 8.51
CA GLY A 210 7.69 22.25 7.64
C GLY A 210 6.87 21.11 8.25
N TYR A 211 6.05 21.38 9.27
CA TYR A 211 5.09 20.41 9.80
C TYR A 211 3.86 20.31 8.91
N SER A 212 3.25 19.12 8.87
CA SER A 212 2.03 18.82 8.13
C SER A 212 0.88 18.45 9.06
N CYS A 213 -0.35 18.53 8.57
CA CYS A 213 -1.50 18.00 9.29
C CYS A 213 -1.39 16.49 9.57
N LEU A 214 -0.64 15.75 8.75
CA LEU A 214 -0.40 14.33 8.99
C LEU A 214 0.48 14.09 10.22
N ASP A 215 1.47 14.96 10.44
CA ASP A 215 2.33 14.91 11.63
C ASP A 215 1.50 15.21 12.89
N LEU A 216 0.63 16.24 12.83
CA LEU A 216 -0.28 16.59 13.94
C LEU A 216 -1.25 15.44 14.27
N ILE A 217 -1.91 14.84 13.27
CA ILE A 217 -2.84 13.74 13.48
C ILE A 217 -2.13 12.50 14.05
N ALA A 218 -0.91 12.21 13.61
CA ALA A 218 -0.14 11.09 14.15
C ALA A 218 0.14 11.30 15.66
N GLU A 219 0.53 12.51 16.04
CA GLU A 219 0.84 12.84 17.43
C GLU A 219 -0.41 12.92 18.31
N ILE A 220 -1.52 13.47 17.81
CA ILE A 220 -2.81 13.46 18.50
C ILE A 220 -3.25 12.03 18.85
N LYS A 221 -3.07 11.08 17.93
CA LYS A 221 -3.40 9.66 18.16
C LYS A 221 -2.54 9.00 19.24
N ASP A 222 -1.27 9.36 19.28
CA ASP A 222 -0.30 8.77 20.21
C ASP A 222 -0.28 9.51 21.59
N SER A 223 -0.83 10.73 21.67
CA SER A 223 -0.82 11.55 22.87
C SER A 223 -1.62 10.91 24.01
N PRO A 224 -1.05 10.79 25.23
CA PRO A 224 -1.77 10.28 26.39
C PRO A 224 -2.70 11.32 27.03
N THR A 225 -2.54 12.62 26.72
CA THR A 225 -3.29 13.72 27.32
C THR A 225 -4.67 13.93 26.71
N ILE A 226 -4.90 13.42 25.51
CA ILE A 226 -6.15 13.59 24.76
C ILE A 226 -7.03 12.37 24.97
N SER A 227 -8.33 12.57 25.23
CA SER A 227 -9.28 11.48 25.41
C SER A 227 -9.46 10.65 24.12
N GLU A 228 -9.73 9.35 24.25
CA GLU A 228 -9.94 8.46 23.09
C GLU A 228 -11.11 8.91 22.20
N ILE A 229 -12.14 9.56 22.79
CA ILE A 229 -13.27 10.10 22.05
C ILE A 229 -12.84 11.28 21.18
N GLN A 230 -12.05 12.21 21.74
CA GLN A 230 -11.52 13.35 21.00
C GLN A 230 -10.58 12.89 19.87
N LYS A 231 -9.70 11.91 20.13
CA LYS A 231 -8.84 11.30 19.09
C LYS A 231 -9.66 10.74 17.92
N ALA A 232 -10.70 9.96 18.24
CA ALA A 232 -11.57 9.37 17.24
C ALA A 232 -12.31 10.44 16.42
N ASN A 233 -12.91 11.42 17.09
CA ASN A 233 -13.64 12.51 16.45
C ASN A 233 -12.73 13.33 15.51
N THR A 234 -11.54 13.71 15.98
CA THR A 234 -10.56 14.46 15.19
C THR A 234 -10.08 13.65 13.98
N ALA A 235 -9.87 12.33 14.15
CA ALA A 235 -9.47 11.46 13.04
C ALA A 235 -10.57 11.33 11.98
N ILE A 236 -11.83 11.19 12.38
CA ILE A 236 -12.99 11.12 11.47
C ILE A 236 -13.13 12.46 10.73
N LEU A 237 -13.11 13.57 11.47
CA LEU A 237 -13.19 14.91 10.91
C LEU A 237 -12.09 15.14 9.87
N PHE A 238 -10.85 14.81 10.20
CA PHE A 238 -9.73 14.93 9.26
C PHE A 238 -9.98 14.17 7.95
N GLN A 239 -10.50 12.94 8.02
CA GLN A 239 -10.79 12.15 6.82
C GLN A 239 -11.88 12.80 5.95
N GLN A 240 -12.83 13.50 6.54
CA GLN A 240 -13.89 14.20 5.82
C GLN A 240 -13.37 15.46 5.13
N ILE A 241 -12.61 16.28 5.84
CA ILE A 241 -12.25 17.63 5.37
C ILE A 241 -10.95 17.74 4.59
N LYS A 242 -10.03 16.77 4.70
CA LYS A 242 -8.70 16.82 4.06
C LYS A 242 -8.73 17.02 2.54
N THR A 243 -9.83 16.67 1.88
CA THR A 243 -10.00 16.83 0.43
C THR A 243 -10.62 18.18 0.06
N GLU A 244 -11.25 18.86 1.00
CA GLU A 244 -11.93 20.15 0.80
C GLU A 244 -10.98 21.31 0.97
N TYR A 245 -10.08 21.22 1.94
CA TYR A 245 -9.09 22.27 2.22
C TYR A 245 -7.86 22.13 1.32
N ARG A 246 -7.58 23.18 0.56
CA ARG A 246 -6.35 23.29 -0.26
C ARG A 246 -5.20 23.94 0.49
N CYS A 247 -5.51 24.69 1.55
CA CYS A 247 -4.52 25.39 2.36
C CYS A 247 -4.22 24.58 3.61
N GLU A 248 -2.99 24.08 3.73
CA GLU A 248 -2.52 23.28 4.85
C GLU A 248 -2.65 24.02 6.18
N LYS A 249 -2.32 25.35 6.22
CA LYS A 249 -2.43 26.17 7.42
C LYS A 249 -3.88 26.23 7.96
N LEU A 250 -4.86 26.38 7.07
CA LEU A 250 -6.28 26.39 7.46
C LEU A 250 -6.72 25.02 7.94
N LEU A 251 -6.24 23.96 7.34
CA LEU A 251 -6.53 22.60 7.78
C LEU A 251 -5.97 22.33 9.18
N MET A 252 -4.72 22.75 9.45
CA MET A 252 -4.11 22.69 10.79
C MET A 252 -4.93 23.44 11.82
N TYR A 253 -5.30 24.68 11.51
CA TYR A 253 -6.10 25.53 12.38
C TYR A 253 -7.44 24.87 12.71
N TYR A 254 -8.12 24.34 11.71
CA TYR A 254 -9.40 23.67 11.90
C TYR A 254 -9.28 22.40 12.75
N LEU A 255 -8.22 21.61 12.57
CA LEU A 255 -7.95 20.43 13.37
C LEU A 255 -7.72 20.78 14.84
N ILE A 256 -6.92 21.80 15.10
CA ILE A 256 -6.66 22.26 16.48
C ILE A 256 -7.94 22.76 17.13
N LEU A 257 -8.74 23.56 16.43
CA LEU A 257 -10.03 24.01 16.95
C LEU A 257 -10.99 22.86 17.28
N SER A 258 -10.95 21.79 16.48
CA SER A 258 -11.81 20.63 16.71
C SER A 258 -11.52 19.90 18.03
N LEU A 259 -10.29 20.04 18.57
CA LEU A 259 -9.93 19.47 19.88
C LEU A 259 -10.65 20.18 21.04
N TYR A 260 -11.06 21.42 20.85
CA TYR A 260 -11.76 22.22 21.86
C TYR A 260 -13.30 22.22 21.73
N SER A 261 -13.80 21.71 20.58
CA SER A 261 -15.23 21.77 20.27
C SER A 261 -16.02 20.56 20.78
N VAL A 262 -15.40 19.73 21.62
CA VAL A 262 -16.01 18.49 22.18
C VAL A 262 -16.17 18.59 23.68
#